data_3f7807c37834182a9edce57db457ad16
#
_entry.id   3f7807c37834182a9edce57db457ad16
#
_cell.length_a   1.000
_cell.length_b   1.000
_cell.length_c   1.000
_cell.angle_alpha   90.00
_cell.angle_beta   90.00
_cell.angle_gamma   90.00
#
_symmetry.space_group_name_H-M   'P 1'
#
loop_
_entity.id
_entity.type
_entity.pdbx_description
1 polymer ?
#
loop_
_entity_poly.entity_id
_entity_poly.type
_entity_poly.pdbx_seq_one_letter_code
_entity_poly.pdbx_strand_id
1 'polypeptide(L)'
;GAGQMEINFLHGKPLDLADKVFFFKRTLREAAIRHDVFATFMAKPMQNEPGSAMHIHQSILDLSTGKNIFSKENGEQSDMFLHYIGGLQKYMPLAMALVAPYVNSYRRITRHASAPINVQWGRDNRTVGFRVPNASPQARRVENRIAGSDANPYVALAVTLACGYLGMKNKIEPTAETFGAVNGLDFELPRSLGEAL
;
A
#
# COMPACT_ATOMS: atom_id res chain seq x y z
N GLY A 1 16.14 -9.13 -2.47
CA GLY A 1 17.20 -8.65 -3.34
C GLY A 1 18.50 -8.46 -2.58
N ALA A 2 19.61 -8.29 -3.29
CA ALA A 2 20.92 -8.12 -2.69
C ALA A 2 20.95 -6.85 -1.80
N GLY A 3 21.24 -7.02 -0.50
CA GLY A 3 21.28 -5.94 0.45
C GLY A 3 19.93 -5.31 0.80
N GLN A 4 18.80 -5.84 0.31
CA GLN A 4 17.46 -5.35 0.62
C GLN A 4 16.97 -5.92 1.94
N MET A 5 16.49 -5.04 2.81
CA MET A 5 15.92 -5.39 4.12
C MET A 5 14.45 -4.96 4.16
N GLU A 6 13.62 -5.74 4.83
CA GLU A 6 12.22 -5.39 5.13
C GLU A 6 12.07 -5.21 6.62
N ILE A 7 11.46 -4.11 7.02
CA ILE A 7 11.16 -3.80 8.43
C ILE A 7 9.65 -3.64 8.58
N ASN A 8 9.08 -4.39 9.51
CA ASN A 8 7.66 -4.33 9.83
C ASN A 8 7.46 -3.51 11.10
N PHE A 9 6.56 -2.54 11.03
CA PHE A 9 6.15 -1.76 12.19
C PHE A 9 4.93 -2.38 12.87
N LEU A 10 4.89 -2.35 14.18
CA LEU A 10 3.67 -2.68 14.94
C LEU A 10 2.57 -1.69 14.56
N HIS A 11 1.35 -2.19 14.38
CA HIS A 11 0.20 -1.35 14.04
C HIS A 11 -0.09 -0.30 15.12
N GLY A 12 -0.72 0.79 14.71
CA GLY A 12 -1.05 1.89 15.60
C GLY A 12 -1.84 2.98 14.87
N LYS A 13 -1.98 4.13 15.50
CA LYS A 13 -2.64 5.29 14.91
C LYS A 13 -1.84 5.79 13.69
N PRO A 14 -2.51 6.23 12.63
CA PRO A 14 -1.84 6.62 11.37
C PRO A 14 -0.78 7.69 11.56
N LEU A 15 -1.05 8.74 12.36
CA LEU A 15 -0.09 9.84 12.57
C LEU A 15 1.15 9.35 13.31
N ASP A 16 0.98 8.57 14.39
CA ASP A 16 2.09 8.00 15.16
C ASP A 16 2.97 7.08 14.29
N LEU A 17 2.33 6.34 13.35
CA LEU A 17 3.07 5.49 12.41
C LEU A 17 3.80 6.32 11.35
N ALA A 18 3.22 7.41 10.86
CA ALA A 18 3.88 8.32 9.94
C ALA A 18 5.14 8.91 10.58
N ASP A 19 5.07 9.36 11.84
CA ASP A 19 6.21 9.84 12.62
C ASP A 19 7.29 8.76 12.75
N LYS A 20 6.90 7.54 13.14
CA LYS A 20 7.83 6.42 13.27
C LYS A 20 8.56 6.10 11.96
N VAL A 21 7.84 6.06 10.84
CA VAL A 21 8.43 5.81 9.52
C VAL A 21 9.36 6.96 9.10
N PHE A 22 8.97 8.20 9.36
CA PHE A 22 9.78 9.38 9.07
C PHE A 22 11.11 9.34 9.85
N PHE A 23 11.05 9.18 11.16
CA PHE A 23 12.23 9.09 12.01
C PHE A 23 13.08 7.86 11.71
N PHE A 24 12.45 6.71 11.42
CA PHE A 24 13.17 5.51 11.00
C PHE A 24 14.02 5.76 9.75
N LYS A 25 13.42 6.34 8.70
CA LYS A 25 14.15 6.64 7.46
C LYS A 25 15.33 7.57 7.71
N ARG A 26 15.16 8.59 8.53
CA ARG A 26 16.21 9.54 8.92
C ARG A 26 17.32 8.84 9.72
N THR A 27 16.96 8.19 10.80
CA THR A 27 17.90 7.53 11.71
C THR A 27 18.72 6.46 11.01
N LEU A 28 18.08 5.66 10.13
CA LEU A 28 18.77 4.62 9.38
C LEU A 28 19.81 5.20 8.41
N ARG A 29 19.52 6.33 7.75
CA ARG A 29 20.51 7.02 6.90
C ARG A 29 21.69 7.55 7.72
N GLU A 30 21.42 8.15 8.85
CA GLU A 30 22.48 8.67 9.74
C GLU A 30 23.34 7.54 10.33
N ALA A 31 22.72 6.42 10.72
CA ALA A 31 23.43 5.23 11.19
C ALA A 31 24.28 4.60 10.07
N ALA A 32 23.77 4.50 8.87
CA ALA A 32 24.48 3.96 7.71
C ALA A 32 25.78 4.71 7.43
N ILE A 33 25.74 6.06 7.47
CA ILE A 33 26.93 6.91 7.28
C ILE A 33 28.00 6.60 8.34
N ARG A 34 27.61 6.36 9.59
CA ARG A 34 28.57 6.03 10.67
C ARG A 34 29.23 4.65 10.52
N HIS A 35 28.67 3.79 9.67
CA HIS A 35 29.17 2.45 9.40
C HIS A 35 29.71 2.30 7.97
N ASP A 36 30.01 3.40 7.27
CA ASP A 36 30.57 3.43 5.92
C ASP A 36 29.70 2.64 4.90
N VAL A 37 28.38 2.62 5.10
CA VAL A 37 27.41 2.04 4.18
C VAL A 37 26.36 3.08 3.79
N PHE A 38 25.61 2.81 2.72
CA PHE A 38 24.59 3.72 2.21
C PHE A 38 23.19 3.10 2.33
N ALA A 39 22.29 3.75 3.06
CA ALA A 39 20.89 3.36 3.14
C ALA A 39 20.05 4.18 2.16
N THR A 40 19.37 3.49 1.25
CA THR A 40 18.46 4.12 0.29
C THR A 40 17.03 3.67 0.48
N PHE A 41 16.10 4.60 0.27
CA PHE A 41 14.66 4.36 0.19
C PHE A 41 14.12 4.67 -1.22
N MET A 42 14.96 4.66 -2.24
CA MET A 42 14.52 4.74 -3.62
C MET A 42 13.59 3.58 -3.95
N ALA A 43 12.53 3.85 -4.72
CA ALA A 43 11.59 2.80 -5.15
C ALA A 43 12.26 1.76 -6.06
N LYS A 44 13.23 2.16 -6.87
CA LYS A 44 13.99 1.26 -7.76
C LYS A 44 15.48 1.68 -7.78
N PRO A 45 16.29 1.30 -6.76
CA PRO A 45 17.68 1.71 -6.68
C PRO A 45 18.58 1.02 -7.72
N MET A 46 18.27 -0.22 -8.10
CA MET A 46 19.05 -1.01 -9.05
C MET A 46 18.12 -1.59 -10.14
N GLN A 47 18.54 -1.50 -11.39
CA GLN A 47 17.68 -1.84 -12.53
C GLN A 47 17.23 -3.31 -12.51
N ASN A 48 18.13 -4.24 -12.21
CA ASN A 48 17.89 -5.69 -12.29
C ASN A 48 17.48 -6.32 -10.93
N GLU A 49 17.40 -5.52 -9.86
CA GLU A 49 17.02 -5.99 -8.54
C GLU A 49 15.56 -5.61 -8.21
N PRO A 50 14.91 -6.26 -7.24
CA PRO A 50 13.59 -5.86 -6.79
C PRO A 50 13.51 -4.40 -6.35
N GLY A 51 12.36 -3.78 -6.57
CA GLY A 51 12.07 -2.45 -6.04
C GLY A 51 11.72 -2.48 -4.55
N SER A 52 11.73 -1.30 -3.93
CA SER A 52 11.39 -1.12 -2.50
C SER A 52 10.03 -0.43 -2.35
N ALA A 53 9.14 -1.06 -1.61
CA ALA A 53 7.79 -0.58 -1.34
C ALA A 53 7.65 -0.06 0.09
N MET A 54 6.58 0.68 0.32
CA MET A 54 6.02 0.94 1.64
C MET A 54 4.60 0.35 1.66
N HIS A 55 4.48 -0.94 1.97
CA HIS A 55 3.18 -1.59 2.06
C HIS A 55 2.40 -1.04 3.26
N ILE A 56 1.18 -0.59 3.02
CA ILE A 56 0.34 0.04 4.04
C ILE A 56 -0.83 -0.88 4.35
N HIS A 57 -0.81 -1.49 5.55
CA HIS A 57 -1.91 -2.28 6.08
C HIS A 57 -2.90 -1.38 6.81
N GLN A 58 -4.19 -1.52 6.51
CA GLN A 58 -5.23 -0.71 7.11
C GLN A 58 -6.36 -1.59 7.64
N SER A 59 -6.79 -1.30 8.86
CA SER A 59 -8.05 -1.73 9.45
C SER A 59 -8.71 -0.52 10.10
N ILE A 60 -10.02 -0.53 10.23
CA ILE A 60 -10.76 0.57 10.86
C ILE A 60 -11.53 0.01 12.04
N LEU A 61 -11.38 0.68 13.18
CA LEU A 61 -12.08 0.32 14.41
C LEU A 61 -13.21 1.33 14.69
N ASP A 62 -14.33 0.84 15.11
CA ASP A 62 -15.39 1.66 15.70
C ASP A 62 -14.89 2.24 17.02
N LEU A 63 -15.00 3.55 17.20
CA LEU A 63 -14.46 4.24 18.37
C LEU A 63 -15.19 3.90 19.68
N SER A 64 -16.45 3.53 19.60
CA SER A 64 -17.29 3.24 20.77
C SER A 64 -17.11 1.81 21.27
N THR A 65 -16.91 0.87 20.36
CA THR A 65 -16.86 -0.56 20.66
C THR A 65 -15.46 -1.17 20.56
N GLY A 66 -14.51 -0.49 19.86
CA GLY A 66 -13.19 -1.03 19.55
C GLY A 66 -13.22 -2.17 18.52
N LYS A 67 -14.40 -2.54 17.98
CA LYS A 67 -14.54 -3.61 17.00
C LYS A 67 -14.06 -3.19 15.63
N ASN A 68 -13.47 -4.13 14.90
CA ASN A 68 -13.06 -3.92 13.50
C ASN A 68 -14.31 -3.88 12.60
N ILE A 69 -14.59 -2.72 11.99
CA ILE A 69 -15.78 -2.54 11.14
C ILE A 69 -15.71 -3.27 9.79
N PHE A 70 -14.55 -3.82 9.43
CA PHE A 70 -14.38 -4.66 8.25
C PHE A 70 -14.98 -6.07 8.40
N SER A 71 -15.40 -6.43 9.61
CA SER A 71 -16.01 -7.72 9.92
C SER A 71 -17.41 -7.56 10.50
N LYS A 72 -18.33 -8.41 10.06
CA LYS A 72 -19.65 -8.60 10.69
C LYS A 72 -19.48 -9.41 11.99
N GLU A 73 -20.52 -9.43 12.83
CA GLU A 73 -20.51 -10.19 14.09
C GLU A 73 -20.35 -11.72 13.90
N ASN A 74 -20.86 -12.22 12.78
CA ASN A 74 -20.70 -13.64 12.40
C ASN A 74 -19.32 -13.98 11.83
N GLY A 75 -18.40 -12.99 11.78
CA GLY A 75 -17.04 -13.15 11.27
C GLY A 75 -16.89 -12.99 9.75
N GLU A 76 -17.97 -12.79 9.00
CA GLU A 76 -17.92 -12.49 7.58
C GLU A 76 -17.38 -11.09 7.31
N GLN A 77 -16.98 -10.83 6.09
CA GLN A 77 -16.61 -9.49 5.63
C GLN A 77 -17.85 -8.58 5.62
N SER A 78 -17.66 -7.34 6.01
CA SER A 78 -18.72 -6.33 5.98
C SER A 78 -18.78 -5.62 4.63
N ASP A 79 -19.92 -5.01 4.33
CA ASP A 79 -20.07 -4.16 3.14
C ASP A 79 -19.15 -2.94 3.22
N MET A 80 -18.87 -2.42 4.42
CA MET A 80 -17.89 -1.34 4.65
C MET A 80 -16.49 -1.74 4.19
N PHE A 81 -16.09 -3.00 4.38
CA PHE A 81 -14.81 -3.52 3.91
C PHE A 81 -14.75 -3.56 2.38
N LEU A 82 -15.82 -4.05 1.75
CA LEU A 82 -15.91 -4.08 0.28
C LEU A 82 -15.88 -2.66 -0.29
N HIS A 83 -16.69 -1.77 0.24
CA HIS A 83 -16.72 -0.36 -0.18
C HIS A 83 -15.35 0.33 0.02
N TYR A 84 -14.62 0.00 1.10
CA TYR A 84 -13.27 0.51 1.32
C TYR A 84 -12.32 0.09 0.18
N ILE A 85 -12.35 -1.19 -0.20
CA ILE A 85 -11.57 -1.71 -1.34
C ILE A 85 -12.00 -1.04 -2.65
N GLY A 86 -13.31 -0.92 -2.90
CA GLY A 86 -13.84 -0.23 -4.09
C GLY A 86 -13.35 1.21 -4.20
N GLY A 87 -13.25 1.91 -3.06
CA GLY A 87 -12.68 3.25 -3.00
C GLY A 87 -11.19 3.29 -3.34
N LEU A 88 -10.41 2.33 -2.81
CA LEU A 88 -9.00 2.20 -3.16
C LEU A 88 -8.83 1.95 -4.67
N GLN A 89 -9.61 1.04 -5.25
CA GLN A 89 -9.55 0.76 -6.70
C GLN A 89 -9.87 2.00 -7.55
N LYS A 90 -10.91 2.73 -7.18
CA LYS A 90 -11.38 3.88 -7.96
C LYS A 90 -10.45 5.09 -7.88
N TYR A 91 -9.95 5.41 -6.69
CA TYR A 91 -9.27 6.68 -6.45
C TYR A 91 -7.74 6.58 -6.42
N MET A 92 -7.15 5.41 -6.16
CA MET A 92 -5.70 5.28 -6.09
C MET A 92 -4.98 5.62 -7.40
N PRO A 93 -5.48 5.25 -8.60
CA PRO A 93 -4.86 5.69 -9.85
C PRO A 93 -4.76 7.20 -9.99
N LEU A 94 -5.77 7.94 -9.51
CA LEU A 94 -5.81 9.40 -9.53
C LEU A 94 -4.89 10.04 -8.47
N ALA A 95 -4.46 9.26 -7.50
CA ALA A 95 -3.61 9.70 -6.39
C ALA A 95 -2.15 9.23 -6.53
N MET A 96 -1.79 8.66 -7.68
CA MET A 96 -0.47 8.03 -7.89
C MET A 96 0.70 8.97 -7.64
N ALA A 97 0.62 10.24 -8.05
CA ALA A 97 1.68 11.21 -7.79
C ALA A 97 1.98 11.44 -6.29
N LEU A 98 1.04 11.11 -5.40
CA LEU A 98 1.19 11.22 -3.94
C LEU A 98 1.86 9.99 -3.30
N VAL A 99 1.78 8.82 -3.94
CA VAL A 99 2.35 7.56 -3.44
C VAL A 99 3.54 7.07 -4.28
N ALA A 100 3.75 7.67 -5.44
CA ALA A 100 4.87 7.45 -6.36
C ALA A 100 5.38 8.81 -6.88
N PRO A 101 6.03 9.65 -6.01
CA PRO A 101 6.22 11.07 -6.26
C PRO A 101 7.41 11.41 -7.17
N TYR A 102 8.22 10.43 -7.56
CA TYR A 102 9.42 10.66 -8.36
C TYR A 102 9.41 9.86 -9.66
N VAL A 103 10.16 10.30 -10.65
CA VAL A 103 10.37 9.55 -11.89
C VAL A 103 10.88 8.11 -11.60
N ASN A 104 11.77 7.96 -10.61
CA ASN A 104 12.26 6.64 -10.19
C ASN A 104 11.16 5.74 -9.62
N SER A 105 10.12 6.30 -9.01
CA SER A 105 8.99 5.52 -8.45
C SER A 105 8.33 4.64 -9.51
N TYR A 106 8.18 5.14 -10.73
CA TYR A 106 7.54 4.43 -11.85
C TYR A 106 8.43 3.33 -12.46
N ARG A 107 9.75 3.37 -12.23
CA ARG A 107 10.65 2.28 -12.63
C ARG A 107 10.42 1.00 -11.82
N ARG A 108 9.77 1.11 -10.66
CA ARG A 108 9.33 -0.05 -9.85
C ARG A 108 8.06 -0.68 -10.43
N ILE A 109 7.16 0.12 -11.04
CA ILE A 109 5.84 -0.29 -11.52
C ILE A 109 5.98 -0.77 -12.97
N THR A 110 6.43 -2.01 -13.14
CA THR A 110 6.68 -2.60 -14.46
C THR A 110 6.14 -4.03 -14.54
N ARG A 111 5.82 -4.49 -15.74
CA ARG A 111 5.40 -5.89 -15.99
C ARG A 111 6.45 -6.86 -15.46
N HIS A 112 5.99 -7.99 -14.96
CA HIS A 112 6.83 -9.07 -14.40
C HIS A 112 7.69 -8.66 -13.19
N ALA A 113 7.49 -7.47 -12.64
CA ALA A 113 8.08 -7.08 -11.35
C ALA A 113 7.22 -7.57 -10.18
N SER A 114 7.76 -7.53 -8.98
CA SER A 114 7.02 -7.84 -7.74
C SER A 114 6.07 -6.73 -7.31
N ALA A 115 6.18 -5.55 -7.92
CA ALA A 115 5.26 -4.44 -7.68
C ALA A 115 4.00 -4.59 -8.55
N PRO A 116 2.80 -4.28 -8.02
CA PRO A 116 1.59 -4.33 -8.80
C PRO A 116 1.57 -3.22 -9.86
N ILE A 117 0.99 -3.53 -11.02
CA ILE A 117 0.71 -2.59 -12.11
C ILE A 117 -0.80 -2.30 -12.25
N ASN A 118 -1.59 -2.83 -11.33
CA ASN A 118 -3.04 -2.92 -11.36
C ASN A 118 -3.66 -2.45 -10.04
N VAL A 119 -4.96 -2.24 -10.05
CA VAL A 119 -5.79 -1.95 -8.87
C VAL A 119 -6.65 -3.15 -8.44
N GLN A 120 -6.37 -4.33 -8.95
CA GLN A 120 -7.08 -5.55 -8.58
C GLN A 120 -6.92 -5.83 -7.07
N TRP A 121 -7.84 -6.61 -6.52
CA TRP A 121 -7.78 -7.07 -5.14
C TRP A 121 -7.98 -8.58 -5.03
N GLY A 122 -7.42 -9.19 -4.00
CA GLY A 122 -7.58 -10.62 -3.76
C GLY A 122 -6.97 -11.08 -2.44
N ARG A 123 -7.49 -12.23 -1.93
CA ARG A 123 -6.98 -12.84 -0.70
C ARG A 123 -5.64 -13.51 -0.95
N ASP A 124 -4.69 -13.20 -0.07
CA ASP A 124 -3.30 -13.67 -0.09
C ASP A 124 -2.59 -13.59 -1.46
N ASN A 125 -3.12 -12.78 -2.36
CA ASN A 125 -2.57 -12.56 -3.68
C ASN A 125 -1.56 -11.41 -3.67
N ARG A 126 -0.27 -11.73 -3.89
CA ARG A 126 0.82 -10.74 -3.89
C ARG A 126 1.00 -10.03 -5.22
N THR A 127 0.23 -10.36 -6.24
CA THR A 127 0.32 -9.77 -7.58
C THR A 127 -0.67 -8.63 -7.81
N VAL A 128 -1.63 -8.44 -6.87
CA VAL A 128 -2.65 -7.39 -6.94
C VAL A 128 -2.22 -6.13 -6.21
N GLY A 129 -2.82 -5.00 -6.58
CA GLY A 129 -2.61 -3.71 -5.92
C GLY A 129 -3.06 -3.69 -4.46
N PHE A 130 -4.18 -4.38 -4.17
CA PHE A 130 -4.79 -4.43 -2.85
C PHE A 130 -4.95 -5.88 -2.38
N ARG A 131 -4.02 -6.32 -1.54
CA ARG A 131 -4.05 -7.66 -0.97
C ARG A 131 -4.86 -7.67 0.33
N VAL A 132 -5.68 -8.70 0.50
CA VAL A 132 -6.35 -9.00 1.76
C VAL A 132 -5.62 -10.17 2.42
N PRO A 133 -4.76 -9.92 3.42
CA PRO A 133 -4.06 -11.01 4.11
C PRO A 133 -5.03 -11.94 4.82
N ASN A 134 -4.73 -13.23 4.85
CA ASN A 134 -5.49 -14.18 5.66
C ASN A 134 -5.32 -13.82 7.15
N ALA A 135 -6.43 -13.62 7.84
CA ALA A 135 -6.46 -13.16 9.22
C ALA A 135 -7.80 -13.49 9.90
N SER A 136 -7.81 -13.47 11.23
CA SER A 136 -9.06 -13.54 11.99
C SER A 136 -9.97 -12.33 11.68
N PRO A 137 -11.27 -12.41 11.95
CA PRO A 137 -12.19 -11.29 11.76
C PRO A 137 -11.73 -9.99 12.46
N GLN A 138 -11.15 -10.12 13.65
CA GLN A 138 -10.64 -8.99 14.43
C GLN A 138 -9.41 -8.32 13.78
N ALA A 139 -8.60 -9.09 13.06
CA ALA A 139 -7.38 -8.64 12.40
C ALA A 139 -7.57 -8.43 10.87
N ARG A 140 -8.83 -8.44 10.38
CA ARG A 140 -9.13 -8.20 8.97
C ARG A 140 -8.64 -6.83 8.55
N ARG A 141 -7.92 -6.80 7.42
CA ARG A 141 -7.26 -5.61 6.91
C ARG A 141 -7.07 -5.70 5.41
N VAL A 142 -6.83 -4.58 4.78
CA VAL A 142 -6.36 -4.51 3.40
C VAL A 142 -4.93 -3.95 3.38
N GLU A 143 -4.11 -4.47 2.51
CA GLU A 143 -2.73 -4.04 2.26
C GLU A 143 -2.67 -3.30 0.93
N ASN A 144 -2.40 -2.00 0.97
CA ASN A 144 -2.03 -1.22 -0.22
C ASN A 144 -0.56 -1.52 -0.56
N ARG A 145 -0.31 -2.14 -1.71
CA ARG A 145 1.02 -2.55 -2.19
C ARG A 145 1.62 -1.59 -3.22
N ILE A 146 0.87 -0.53 -3.58
CA ILE A 146 1.22 0.39 -4.66
C ILE A 146 2.29 1.39 -4.20
N ALA A 147 2.19 1.90 -2.97
CA ALA A 147 3.07 2.94 -2.46
C ALA A 147 4.56 2.53 -2.46
N GLY A 148 5.41 3.41 -2.98
CA GLY A 148 6.86 3.24 -2.95
C GLY A 148 7.47 3.58 -1.60
N SER A 149 8.64 3.01 -1.29
CA SER A 149 9.39 3.37 -0.08
C SER A 149 9.91 4.81 -0.09
N ASP A 150 9.94 5.45 -1.25
CA ASP A 150 10.33 6.85 -1.48
C ASP A 150 9.20 7.85 -1.15
N ALA A 151 7.95 7.38 -1.04
CA ALA A 151 6.82 8.24 -0.70
C ALA A 151 6.97 8.88 0.68
N ASN A 152 6.40 10.07 0.83
CA ASN A 152 6.23 10.72 2.13
C ASN A 152 5.20 9.91 2.95
N PRO A 153 5.54 9.41 4.16
CA PRO A 153 4.65 8.54 4.93
C PRO A 153 3.35 9.22 5.33
N TYR A 154 3.38 10.51 5.67
CA TYR A 154 2.16 11.26 6.03
C TYR A 154 1.20 11.35 4.85
N VAL A 155 1.71 11.71 3.67
CA VAL A 155 0.90 11.84 2.46
C VAL A 155 0.38 10.48 2.01
N ALA A 156 1.23 9.44 1.99
CA ALA A 156 0.83 8.11 1.55
C ALA A 156 -0.23 7.48 2.46
N LEU A 157 -0.11 7.66 3.79
CA LEU A 157 -1.14 7.20 4.74
C LEU A 157 -2.43 8.01 4.58
N ALA A 158 -2.34 9.34 4.51
CA ALA A 158 -3.51 10.20 4.36
C ALA A 158 -4.31 9.90 3.09
N VAL A 159 -3.63 9.79 1.94
CA VAL A 159 -4.31 9.53 0.67
C VAL A 159 -4.89 8.12 0.61
N THR A 160 -4.20 7.13 1.16
CA THR A 160 -4.73 5.75 1.21
C THR A 160 -6.01 5.68 2.04
N LEU A 161 -6.00 6.30 3.22
CA LEU A 161 -7.19 6.39 4.07
C LEU A 161 -8.32 7.18 3.41
N ALA A 162 -8.01 8.30 2.75
CA ALA A 162 -8.99 9.11 2.04
C ALA A 162 -9.67 8.34 0.89
N CYS A 163 -8.91 7.59 0.10
CA CYS A 163 -9.46 6.73 -0.96
C CYS A 163 -10.46 5.71 -0.39
N GLY A 164 -10.06 5.00 0.66
CA GLY A 164 -10.95 4.03 1.31
C GLY A 164 -12.18 4.67 1.95
N TYR A 165 -12.01 5.80 2.64
CA TYR A 165 -13.11 6.56 3.23
C TYR A 165 -14.14 7.01 2.18
N LEU A 166 -13.67 7.55 1.04
CA LEU A 166 -14.55 7.94 -0.05
C LEU A 166 -15.30 6.75 -0.64
N GLY A 167 -14.66 5.58 -0.68
CA GLY A 167 -15.31 4.32 -1.06
C GLY A 167 -16.47 3.97 -0.13
N MET A 168 -16.25 3.99 1.18
CA MET A 168 -17.29 3.73 2.18
C MET A 168 -18.41 4.78 2.12
N LYS A 169 -18.04 6.07 2.05
CA LYS A 169 -19.01 7.17 1.98
C LYS A 169 -19.93 7.07 0.77
N ASN A 170 -19.37 6.69 -0.39
CA ASN A 170 -20.10 6.64 -1.66
C ASN A 170 -20.58 5.22 -2.01
N LYS A 171 -20.43 4.25 -1.10
CA LYS A 171 -20.84 2.85 -1.27
C LYS A 171 -20.31 2.26 -2.61
N ILE A 172 -19.01 2.42 -2.86
CA ILE A 172 -18.40 1.96 -4.10
C ILE A 172 -18.10 0.47 -4.00
N GLU A 173 -18.75 -0.31 -4.83
CA GLU A 173 -18.49 -1.75 -4.92
C GLU A 173 -17.14 -2.01 -5.59
N PRO A 174 -16.33 -2.94 -5.07
CA PRO A 174 -15.11 -3.36 -5.73
C PRO A 174 -15.43 -4.25 -6.95
N THR A 175 -14.44 -4.44 -7.80
CA THR A 175 -14.49 -5.50 -8.82
C THR A 175 -14.58 -6.88 -8.16
N ALA A 176 -14.85 -7.93 -8.94
CA ALA A 176 -14.76 -9.30 -8.45
C ALA A 176 -13.37 -9.59 -7.86
N GLU A 177 -13.30 -10.45 -6.86
CA GLU A 177 -12.04 -10.90 -6.27
C GLU A 177 -11.18 -11.60 -7.32
N THR A 178 -9.90 -11.27 -7.35
CA THR A 178 -8.94 -11.80 -8.32
C THR A 178 -8.22 -13.03 -7.76
N PHE A 179 -8.34 -14.14 -8.46
CA PHE A 179 -7.66 -15.40 -8.18
C PHE A 179 -6.50 -15.63 -9.16
N GLY A 180 -5.39 -16.14 -8.65
CA GLY A 180 -4.20 -16.40 -9.45
C GLY A 180 -3.33 -15.17 -9.73
N ALA A 181 -2.26 -15.38 -10.48
CA ALA A 181 -1.28 -14.33 -10.76
C ALA A 181 -1.76 -13.39 -11.89
N VAL A 182 -1.63 -12.08 -11.66
CA VAL A 182 -2.06 -11.02 -12.61
C VAL A 182 -0.90 -10.12 -13.08
N ASN A 183 0.33 -10.57 -12.94
CA ASN A 183 1.53 -9.80 -13.32
C ASN A 183 1.63 -9.50 -14.84
N GLY A 184 0.91 -10.23 -15.68
CA GLY A 184 0.92 -10.08 -17.14
C GLY A 184 -0.24 -9.25 -17.69
N LEU A 185 -1.14 -8.73 -16.84
CA LEU A 185 -2.27 -7.92 -17.27
C LEU A 185 -1.83 -6.54 -17.77
N ASP A 186 -2.80 -5.82 -18.35
CA ASP A 186 -2.59 -4.44 -18.77
C ASP A 186 -2.39 -3.51 -17.56
N PHE A 187 -1.73 -2.38 -17.81
CA PHE A 187 -1.54 -1.36 -16.80
C PHE A 187 -2.86 -0.67 -16.48
N GLU A 188 -3.23 -0.67 -15.20
CA GLU A 188 -4.35 0.09 -14.65
C GLU A 188 -3.87 1.31 -13.84
N LEU A 189 -2.55 1.40 -13.60
CA LEU A 189 -1.89 2.51 -12.92
C LEU A 189 -1.13 3.36 -13.93
N PRO A 190 -0.96 4.68 -13.69
CA PRO A 190 -0.07 5.53 -14.48
C PRO A 190 1.33 4.93 -14.59
N ARG A 191 1.96 5.07 -15.75
CA ARG A 191 3.26 4.48 -16.09
C ARG A 191 4.41 5.46 -15.93
N SER A 192 4.09 6.72 -15.74
CA SER A 192 5.04 7.81 -15.58
C SER A 192 4.49 8.88 -14.63
N LEU A 193 5.39 9.71 -14.09
CA LEU A 193 4.98 10.86 -13.30
C LEU A 193 4.11 11.83 -14.12
N GLY A 194 4.42 12.01 -15.42
CA GLY A 194 3.63 12.88 -16.29
C GLY A 194 2.21 12.36 -16.54
N GLU A 195 1.97 11.02 -16.55
CA GLU A 195 0.63 10.46 -16.63
C GLU A 195 -0.14 10.56 -15.30
N ALA A 196 0.56 10.71 -14.19
CA ALA A 196 -0.04 10.76 -12.86
C ALA A 196 -0.38 12.18 -12.40
N LEU A 197 0.12 13.22 -13.10
CA LEU A 197 -0.15 14.64 -12.88
C LEU A 197 -1.26 15.13 -13.80
#